data_a886f2b6b97780999377631cbcc92404
#
_entry.id   a886f2b6b97780999377631cbcc92404
#
_cell.length_a   1.000
_cell.length_b   1.000
_cell.length_c   1.000
_cell.angle_alpha   90.00
_cell.angle_beta   90.00
_cell.angle_gamma   90.00
#
_symmetry.space_group_name_H-M   'P 1'
#
loop_
_entity.id
_entity.type
_entity.pdbx_description
1 polymer ?
#
loop_
_entity_poly.entity_id
_entity_poly.type
_entity_poly.pdbx_seq_one_letter_code
_entity_poly.pdbx_strand_id
1 'polypeptide(L)'
;MSKLFNINLQLFADSGYLKDNLTGFVPTEQAAGIMKDVARGSSILRLSKVEPMKSDKKKFSIMTDGPGAYWVGETERIQTSTAQWIFPEMEAKKLGVIIPVTKEKLNDTTINVFGELRPAIAEAFYKAIDAACLFGTNSPFTKSILSVADGIDNEIVDGTAASLDLDVSDLMALIEDGGLDVNGFTAHYGIKNRLRKLRDSNGNQLFVNGVDQKEFYNNPIEFVRNGAWDKTKAELIAGNWNYSLVGIRAGIEYEILKEATLHTVTMGDGKPLALAEQDMVAIKATMRIGFLPIKDEAFAVLRPSGFVIS
;
A
#
# COMPACT_ATOMS: atom_id res chain seq x y z
N MET A 1 70.60 -12.56 -18.04
CA MET A 1 69.69 -13.28 -17.14
C MET A 1 68.45 -12.40 -16.94
N SER A 2 67.40 -12.61 -17.72
CA SER A 2 66.16 -11.88 -17.61
C SER A 2 65.24 -12.62 -16.63
N LYS A 3 64.91 -11.99 -15.51
CA LYS A 3 63.94 -12.54 -14.60
C LYS A 3 62.53 -12.26 -15.19
N LEU A 4 61.92 -13.32 -15.71
CA LEU A 4 60.51 -13.31 -16.04
C LEU A 4 59.72 -13.16 -14.75
N PHE A 5 58.98 -12.05 -14.62
CA PHE A 5 57.95 -11.88 -13.61
C PHE A 5 56.76 -12.77 -14.03
N ASN A 6 56.58 -13.85 -13.35
CA ASN A 6 55.30 -14.61 -13.38
C ASN A 6 54.23 -13.80 -12.67
N ILE A 7 53.44 -13.06 -13.41
CA ILE A 7 52.24 -12.46 -12.90
C ILE A 7 51.20 -13.57 -12.85
N ASN A 8 50.85 -13.97 -11.63
CA ASN A 8 49.81 -14.97 -11.42
C ASN A 8 48.45 -14.33 -11.69
N LEU A 9 47.93 -14.46 -12.89
CA LEU A 9 46.63 -13.94 -13.35
C LEU A 9 45.44 -14.51 -12.57
N GLN A 10 45.64 -15.54 -11.75
CA GLN A 10 44.59 -16.10 -10.88
C GLN A 10 44.28 -15.21 -9.67
N LEU A 11 45.16 -14.28 -9.27
CA LEU A 11 44.91 -13.36 -8.17
C LEU A 11 43.88 -12.25 -8.50
N PHE A 12 43.59 -12.05 -9.78
CA PHE A 12 42.54 -11.11 -10.22
C PHE A 12 41.17 -11.80 -10.47
N ALA A 13 41.13 -13.11 -10.38
CA ALA A 13 39.89 -13.87 -10.56
C ALA A 13 39.04 -14.01 -9.30
N ASP A 14 39.56 -13.55 -8.16
CA ASP A 14 38.91 -13.69 -6.85
C ASP A 14 38.38 -12.36 -6.27
N SER A 15 38.20 -11.36 -7.12
CA SER A 15 37.39 -10.20 -6.74
C SER A 15 35.93 -10.61 -6.87
N GLY A 16 35.18 -10.61 -5.76
CA GLY A 16 33.79 -11.08 -5.60
C GLY A 16 32.71 -10.50 -6.52
N TYR A 17 33.06 -10.16 -7.75
CA TYR A 17 32.20 -9.66 -8.82
C TYR A 17 32.05 -10.63 -10.00
N LEU A 18 32.70 -11.82 -9.92
CA LEU A 18 32.66 -12.79 -10.99
C LEU A 18 31.43 -13.69 -10.89
N LYS A 19 30.73 -13.71 -12.01
CA LYS A 19 29.74 -14.69 -12.51
C LYS A 19 28.76 -15.34 -11.53
N ASP A 20 29.17 -15.78 -10.35
CA ASP A 20 28.30 -16.50 -9.41
C ASP A 20 27.40 -15.58 -8.58
N ASN A 21 27.81 -14.32 -8.36
CA ASN A 21 26.95 -13.33 -7.67
C ASN A 21 25.93 -12.62 -8.60
N LEU A 22 26.06 -12.80 -9.92
CA LEU A 22 25.13 -12.26 -10.92
C LEU A 22 24.16 -13.31 -11.47
N THR A 23 24.30 -14.56 -11.09
CA THR A 23 23.37 -15.63 -11.47
C THR A 23 22.17 -15.67 -10.53
N GLY A 24 21.26 -14.71 -10.73
CA GLY A 24 19.88 -14.87 -10.28
C GLY A 24 19.58 -14.75 -8.78
N PHE A 25 20.55 -14.49 -7.92
CA PHE A 25 20.32 -14.45 -6.48
C PHE A 25 20.58 -13.05 -5.92
N VAL A 26 19.54 -12.25 -5.83
CA VAL A 26 19.53 -11.17 -4.83
C VAL A 26 19.40 -11.87 -3.48
N PRO A 27 20.31 -11.64 -2.51
CA PRO A 27 20.23 -12.30 -1.21
C PRO A 27 18.86 -12.12 -0.60
N THR A 28 18.30 -13.18 -0.02
CA THR A 28 17.00 -13.16 0.66
C THR A 28 16.89 -12.06 1.73
N GLU A 29 18.01 -11.68 2.34
CA GLU A 29 18.10 -10.57 3.29
C GLU A 29 17.80 -9.20 2.65
N GLN A 30 18.22 -8.95 1.41
CA GLN A 30 17.90 -7.70 0.71
C GLN A 30 16.42 -7.63 0.33
N ALA A 31 15.84 -8.74 -0.16
CA ALA A 31 14.41 -8.83 -0.44
C ALA A 31 13.58 -8.59 0.82
N ALA A 32 13.94 -9.20 1.95
CA ALA A 32 13.28 -8.99 3.23
C ALA A 32 13.40 -7.54 3.73
N GLY A 33 14.55 -6.90 3.48
CA GLY A 33 14.77 -5.50 3.82
C GLY A 33 13.87 -4.56 3.03
N ILE A 34 13.73 -4.75 1.72
CA ILE A 34 12.84 -3.94 0.86
C ILE A 34 11.38 -4.13 1.26
N MET A 35 10.97 -5.37 1.58
CA MET A 35 9.61 -5.63 2.09
C MET A 35 9.29 -4.86 3.37
N LYS A 36 10.27 -4.74 4.30
CA LYS A 36 10.11 -3.89 5.50
C LYS A 36 9.98 -2.42 5.16
N ASP A 37 10.74 -1.94 4.18
CA ASP A 37 10.68 -0.55 3.73
C ASP A 37 9.34 -0.26 3.03
N VAL A 38 8.81 -1.19 2.22
CA VAL A 38 7.47 -1.12 1.63
C VAL A 38 6.41 -1.06 2.72
N ALA A 39 6.46 -1.96 3.69
CA ALA A 39 5.51 -2.00 4.80
C ALA A 39 5.53 -0.71 5.65
N ARG A 40 6.71 -0.10 5.83
CA ARG A 40 6.85 1.18 6.53
C ARG A 40 6.37 2.37 5.72
N GLY A 41 6.49 2.32 4.39
CA GLY A 41 6.11 3.41 3.48
C GLY A 41 4.63 3.45 3.16
N SER A 42 3.96 2.31 3.13
CA SER A 42 2.54 2.20 2.79
C SER A 42 1.65 2.44 4.00
N SER A 43 0.70 3.36 3.87
CA SER A 43 -0.32 3.62 4.88
C SER A 43 -1.29 2.46 5.01
N ILE A 44 -1.67 1.85 3.90
CA ILE A 44 -2.55 0.67 3.85
C ILE A 44 -1.93 -0.51 4.60
N LEU A 45 -0.65 -0.83 4.35
CA LEU A 45 0.01 -1.95 5.01
C LEU A 45 0.20 -1.76 6.53
N ARG A 46 0.17 -0.50 7.00
CA ARG A 46 0.27 -0.19 8.45
C ARG A 46 -1.06 -0.24 9.16
N LEU A 47 -2.13 0.18 8.49
CA LEU A 47 -3.46 0.26 9.09
C LEU A 47 -4.25 -1.03 8.91
N SER A 48 -4.18 -1.65 7.73
CA SER A 48 -4.97 -2.84 7.39
C SER A 48 -4.40 -4.12 7.98
N LYS A 49 -5.26 -5.11 8.12
CA LYS A 49 -4.87 -6.45 8.56
C LYS A 49 -4.17 -7.20 7.43
N VAL A 50 -2.91 -7.58 7.65
CA VAL A 50 -2.12 -8.33 6.67
C VAL A 50 -2.32 -9.82 6.86
N GLU A 51 -2.72 -10.52 5.78
CA GLU A 51 -3.00 -11.96 5.76
C GLU A 51 -2.09 -12.68 4.75
N PRO A 52 -1.40 -13.76 5.14
CA PRO A 52 -0.64 -14.56 4.19
C PRO A 52 -1.58 -15.34 3.27
N MET A 53 -1.24 -15.40 1.97
CA MET A 53 -1.96 -16.17 0.97
C MET A 53 -1.10 -17.32 0.47
N LYS A 54 -1.64 -18.54 0.51
CA LYS A 54 -0.98 -19.75 -0.03
C LYS A 54 -1.31 -19.99 -1.51
N SER A 55 -2.43 -19.44 -1.99
CA SER A 55 -2.91 -19.56 -3.37
C SER A 55 -3.21 -18.19 -3.97
N ASP A 56 -3.46 -18.12 -5.28
CA ASP A 56 -3.84 -16.87 -5.97
C ASP A 56 -5.15 -16.28 -5.46
N LYS A 57 -6.02 -17.13 -4.92
CA LYS A 57 -7.32 -16.75 -4.41
C LYS A 57 -7.52 -17.26 -3.00
N LYS A 58 -8.09 -16.41 -2.14
CA LYS A 58 -8.47 -16.76 -0.76
C LYS A 58 -9.89 -16.30 -0.50
N LYS A 59 -10.75 -17.24 -0.09
CA LYS A 59 -12.14 -16.96 0.30
C LYS A 59 -12.22 -16.79 1.80
N PHE A 60 -13.03 -15.83 2.21
CA PHE A 60 -13.33 -15.57 3.61
C PHE A 60 -14.80 -15.88 3.86
N SER A 61 -15.12 -16.56 4.95
CA SER A 61 -16.50 -16.75 5.38
C SER A 61 -16.85 -15.66 6.38
N ILE A 62 -17.80 -14.81 6.04
CA ILE A 62 -18.23 -13.69 6.87
C ILE A 62 -19.72 -13.84 7.12
N MET A 63 -20.10 -13.81 8.39
CA MET A 63 -21.49 -13.78 8.78
C MET A 63 -22.01 -12.35 8.65
N THR A 64 -22.98 -12.14 7.78
CA THR A 64 -23.62 -10.84 7.56
C THR A 64 -24.77 -10.61 8.51
N ASP A 65 -25.49 -11.68 8.84
CA ASP A 65 -26.61 -11.60 9.76
C ASP A 65 -26.53 -12.76 10.76
N GLY A 66 -26.56 -12.39 12.04
CA GLY A 66 -26.48 -13.35 13.13
C GLY A 66 -27.86 -13.98 13.46
N PRO A 67 -27.85 -15.12 14.17
CA PRO A 67 -29.11 -15.69 14.64
C PRO A 67 -29.79 -14.77 15.66
N GLY A 68 -31.06 -14.51 15.48
CA GLY A 68 -31.90 -13.80 16.46
C GLY A 68 -32.15 -14.67 17.70
N ALA A 69 -32.24 -14.02 18.87
CA ALA A 69 -32.67 -14.64 20.11
C ALA A 69 -34.05 -14.07 20.50
N TYR A 70 -34.94 -14.96 20.95
CA TYR A 70 -36.32 -14.60 21.29
C TYR A 70 -36.63 -15.02 22.72
N TRP A 71 -37.36 -14.16 23.43
CA TRP A 71 -37.90 -14.50 24.74
C TRP A 71 -39.06 -15.46 24.55
N VAL A 72 -39.06 -16.56 25.30
CA VAL A 72 -40.08 -17.63 25.19
C VAL A 72 -40.72 -17.83 26.57
N GLY A 73 -42.04 -17.79 26.62
CA GLY A 73 -42.82 -18.10 27.84
C GLY A 73 -42.84 -19.60 28.16
N GLU A 74 -43.27 -19.94 29.38
CA GLU A 74 -43.46 -21.31 29.80
C GLU A 74 -44.49 -21.97 28.86
N THR A 75 -44.15 -23.10 28.23
CA THR A 75 -44.97 -23.86 27.25
C THR A 75 -45.05 -23.27 25.82
N GLU A 76 -44.37 -22.15 25.50
CA GLU A 76 -44.34 -21.62 24.15
C GLU A 76 -43.27 -22.33 23.29
N ARG A 77 -43.45 -22.29 21.96
CA ARG A 77 -42.47 -22.85 21.02
C ARG A 77 -41.31 -21.88 20.82
N ILE A 78 -40.07 -22.40 20.94
CA ILE A 78 -38.88 -21.68 20.60
C ILE A 78 -38.87 -21.41 19.09
N GLN A 79 -38.68 -20.12 18.71
CA GLN A 79 -38.60 -19.73 17.30
C GLN A 79 -37.23 -20.12 16.72
N THR A 80 -37.23 -20.52 15.44
CA THR A 80 -36.03 -20.82 14.72
C THR A 80 -35.46 -19.54 14.10
N SER A 81 -34.16 -19.39 14.15
CA SER A 81 -33.42 -18.31 13.47
C SER A 81 -32.37 -18.87 12.51
N THR A 82 -32.08 -18.15 11.46
CA THR A 82 -31.08 -18.51 10.46
C THR A 82 -29.96 -17.49 10.45
N ALA A 83 -28.74 -17.94 10.24
CA ALA A 83 -27.59 -17.05 10.01
C ALA A 83 -27.28 -16.98 8.51
N GLN A 84 -26.94 -15.78 8.02
CA GLN A 84 -26.54 -15.58 6.62
C GLN A 84 -25.03 -15.40 6.53
N TRP A 85 -24.43 -16.02 5.50
CA TRP A 85 -23.00 -15.99 5.25
C TRP A 85 -22.73 -15.52 3.83
N ILE A 86 -21.73 -14.66 3.69
CA ILE A 86 -21.14 -14.30 2.41
C ILE A 86 -19.70 -14.82 2.33
N PHE A 87 -19.24 -15.07 1.12
CA PHE A 87 -17.93 -15.63 0.86
C PHE A 87 -17.12 -14.72 -0.10
N PRO A 88 -16.73 -13.51 0.34
CA PRO A 88 -15.93 -12.65 -0.49
C PRO A 88 -14.58 -13.31 -0.80
N GLU A 89 -14.11 -13.09 -2.02
CA GLU A 89 -12.85 -13.66 -2.53
C GLU A 89 -11.83 -12.57 -2.75
N MET A 90 -10.65 -12.74 -2.15
CA MET A 90 -9.49 -11.90 -2.38
C MET A 90 -8.59 -12.57 -3.41
N GLU A 91 -8.24 -11.85 -4.48
CA GLU A 91 -7.35 -12.32 -5.54
C GLU A 91 -6.01 -11.58 -5.49
N ALA A 92 -4.90 -12.35 -5.50
CA ALA A 92 -3.56 -11.79 -5.54
C ALA A 92 -3.18 -11.36 -6.96
N LYS A 93 -2.90 -10.08 -7.15
CA LYS A 93 -2.45 -9.48 -8.41
C LYS A 93 -0.96 -9.24 -8.39
N LYS A 94 -0.34 -9.26 -9.56
CA LYS A 94 1.09 -9.06 -9.72
C LYS A 94 1.41 -7.57 -9.86
N LEU A 95 2.30 -7.09 -9.01
CA LEU A 95 2.94 -5.77 -9.10
C LEU A 95 4.40 -5.97 -9.48
N GLY A 96 4.94 -5.16 -10.37
CA GLY A 96 6.33 -5.31 -10.79
C GLY A 96 6.91 -4.05 -11.40
N VAL A 97 8.25 -3.96 -11.33
CA VAL A 97 9.05 -2.91 -11.96
C VAL A 97 10.27 -3.54 -12.63
N ILE A 98 10.70 -2.97 -13.76
CA ILE A 98 11.94 -3.34 -14.46
C ILE A 98 12.79 -2.08 -14.56
N ILE A 99 14.04 -2.18 -14.10
CA ILE A 99 15.00 -1.07 -14.10
C ILE A 99 16.21 -1.49 -14.93
N PRO A 100 16.41 -0.93 -16.15
CA PRO A 100 17.59 -1.18 -16.96
C PRO A 100 18.79 -0.40 -16.39
N VAL A 101 19.97 -1.06 -16.38
CA VAL A 101 21.25 -0.50 -15.91
C VAL A 101 22.35 -0.93 -16.87
N THR A 102 23.29 -0.03 -17.19
CA THR A 102 24.45 -0.36 -18.03
C THR A 102 25.45 -1.23 -17.26
N LYS A 103 26.08 -2.20 -17.92
CA LYS A 103 27.11 -3.04 -17.30
C LYS A 103 28.33 -2.25 -16.85
N GLU A 104 28.68 -1.19 -17.59
CA GLU A 104 29.77 -0.29 -17.20
C GLU A 104 29.54 0.30 -15.79
N LYS A 105 28.33 0.80 -15.52
CA LYS A 105 27.98 1.29 -14.17
C LYS A 105 28.05 0.21 -13.11
N LEU A 106 27.78 -1.04 -13.43
CA LEU A 106 27.89 -2.15 -12.49
C LEU A 106 29.35 -2.52 -12.21
N ASN A 107 30.23 -2.39 -13.19
CA ASN A 107 31.63 -2.78 -13.09
C ASN A 107 32.53 -1.65 -12.53
N ASP A 108 32.24 -0.41 -12.89
CA ASP A 108 33.08 0.74 -12.54
C ASP A 108 32.74 1.35 -11.17
N THR A 109 31.59 1.00 -10.60
CA THR A 109 31.13 1.59 -9.35
C THR A 109 31.48 0.68 -8.18
N THR A 110 32.30 1.19 -7.25
CA THR A 110 32.51 0.62 -5.91
C THR A 110 31.24 0.64 -5.06
N ILE A 111 30.15 1.18 -5.59
CA ILE A 111 28.86 1.36 -4.91
C ILE A 111 27.98 0.16 -5.24
N ASN A 112 27.35 -0.41 -4.22
CA ASN A 112 26.33 -1.43 -4.39
C ASN A 112 25.07 -0.84 -5.05
N VAL A 113 25.00 -0.91 -6.40
CA VAL A 113 23.87 -0.38 -7.19
C VAL A 113 22.51 -0.91 -6.69
N PHE A 114 22.46 -2.16 -6.22
CA PHE A 114 21.26 -2.72 -5.61
C PHE A 114 20.88 -2.00 -4.31
N GLY A 115 21.87 -1.62 -3.50
CA GLY A 115 21.65 -0.88 -2.27
C GLY A 115 21.07 0.51 -2.52
N GLU A 116 21.50 1.18 -3.59
CA GLU A 116 20.96 2.50 -3.99
C GLU A 116 19.56 2.41 -4.60
N LEU A 117 19.29 1.37 -5.40
CA LEU A 117 17.98 1.18 -6.02
C LEU A 117 16.90 0.70 -5.05
N ARG A 118 17.31 0.10 -3.93
CA ARG A 118 16.41 -0.45 -2.93
C ARG A 118 15.34 0.54 -2.44
N PRO A 119 15.67 1.76 -1.97
CA PRO A 119 14.66 2.70 -1.50
C PRO A 119 13.73 3.16 -2.64
N ALA A 120 14.24 3.31 -3.85
CA ALA A 120 13.44 3.71 -5.01
C ALA A 120 12.43 2.62 -5.42
N ILE A 121 12.83 1.34 -5.39
CA ILE A 121 11.93 0.21 -5.66
C ILE A 121 10.85 0.13 -4.57
N ALA A 122 11.23 0.27 -3.29
CA ALA A 122 10.29 0.28 -2.19
C ALA A 122 9.29 1.43 -2.34
N GLU A 123 9.76 2.64 -2.68
CA GLU A 123 8.91 3.80 -2.92
C GLU A 123 7.91 3.57 -4.05
N ALA A 124 8.35 3.05 -5.17
CA ALA A 124 7.47 2.73 -6.30
C ALA A 124 6.36 1.74 -5.90
N PHE A 125 6.71 0.72 -5.11
CA PHE A 125 5.76 -0.31 -4.69
C PHE A 125 4.73 0.24 -3.69
N TYR A 126 5.14 0.89 -2.59
CA TYR A 126 4.18 1.39 -1.62
C TYR A 126 3.29 2.50 -2.20
N LYS A 127 3.82 3.31 -3.12
CA LYS A 127 3.02 4.31 -3.83
C LYS A 127 1.94 3.66 -4.70
N ALA A 128 2.29 2.61 -5.46
CA ALA A 128 1.33 1.90 -6.29
C ALA A 128 0.27 1.17 -5.45
N ILE A 129 0.67 0.57 -4.33
CA ILE A 129 -0.25 -0.12 -3.40
C ILE A 129 -1.23 0.88 -2.79
N ASP A 130 -0.73 1.98 -2.23
CA ASP A 130 -1.59 2.99 -1.60
C ASP A 130 -2.56 3.62 -2.60
N ALA A 131 -2.10 3.97 -3.81
CA ALA A 131 -2.94 4.54 -4.87
C ALA A 131 -4.05 3.57 -5.31
N ALA A 132 -3.72 2.28 -5.47
CA ALA A 132 -4.66 1.26 -5.90
C ALA A 132 -5.69 0.91 -4.81
N CYS A 133 -5.25 0.76 -3.56
CA CYS A 133 -6.13 0.33 -2.46
C CYS A 133 -7.00 1.48 -1.93
N LEU A 134 -6.45 2.70 -1.80
CA LEU A 134 -7.22 3.85 -1.31
C LEU A 134 -8.17 4.39 -2.37
N PHE A 135 -7.67 4.68 -3.58
CA PHE A 135 -8.38 5.45 -4.60
C PHE A 135 -8.81 4.66 -5.83
N GLY A 136 -8.42 3.38 -5.94
CA GLY A 136 -8.67 2.59 -7.14
C GLY A 136 -7.89 3.07 -8.37
N THR A 137 -6.88 3.93 -8.20
CA THR A 137 -6.11 4.48 -9.32
C THR A 137 -5.18 3.41 -9.90
N ASN A 138 -5.35 3.10 -11.20
CA ASN A 138 -4.66 2.01 -11.88
C ASN A 138 -4.75 0.67 -11.12
N SER A 139 -5.86 0.46 -10.42
CA SER A 139 -6.05 -0.69 -9.55
C SER A 139 -6.49 -1.92 -10.32
N PRO A 140 -5.85 -3.07 -10.08
CA PRO A 140 -6.34 -4.35 -10.57
C PRO A 140 -7.41 -4.96 -9.64
N PHE A 141 -7.73 -4.31 -8.51
CA PHE A 141 -8.67 -4.78 -7.51
C PHE A 141 -10.08 -4.33 -7.86
N THR A 142 -11.08 -5.13 -7.50
CA THR A 142 -12.49 -4.84 -7.78
C THR A 142 -13.04 -3.67 -6.96
N LYS A 143 -12.58 -3.54 -5.71
CA LYS A 143 -12.98 -2.50 -4.77
C LYS A 143 -11.76 -1.75 -4.23
N SER A 144 -11.91 -0.47 -3.99
CA SER A 144 -10.99 0.39 -3.22
C SER A 144 -11.71 0.96 -2.01
N ILE A 145 -10.99 1.51 -1.04
CA ILE A 145 -11.60 2.16 0.14
C ILE A 145 -12.56 3.27 -0.32
N LEU A 146 -12.11 4.11 -1.26
CA LEU A 146 -12.94 5.18 -1.81
C LEU A 146 -14.21 4.64 -2.47
N SER A 147 -14.10 3.63 -3.35
CA SER A 147 -15.26 3.09 -4.05
C SER A 147 -16.29 2.41 -3.13
N VAL A 148 -15.82 1.94 -1.97
CA VAL A 148 -16.67 1.35 -0.94
C VAL A 148 -17.47 2.42 -0.22
N ALA A 149 -16.82 3.51 0.20
CA ALA A 149 -17.48 4.63 0.84
C ALA A 149 -18.49 5.33 -0.09
N ASP A 150 -18.10 5.53 -1.38
CA ASP A 150 -19.00 6.11 -2.40
C ASP A 150 -20.23 5.25 -2.65
N GLY A 151 -20.09 3.93 -2.59
CA GLY A 151 -21.19 2.99 -2.86
C GLY A 151 -22.32 2.98 -1.85
N ILE A 152 -22.10 3.61 -0.67
CA ILE A 152 -23.07 3.70 0.42
C ILE A 152 -23.26 5.14 0.92
N ASP A 153 -22.77 6.13 0.17
CA ASP A 153 -22.85 7.56 0.50
C ASP A 153 -22.22 7.94 1.85
N ASN A 154 -21.22 7.17 2.31
CA ASN A 154 -20.46 7.47 3.53
C ASN A 154 -19.40 8.54 3.24
N GLU A 155 -19.88 9.74 2.88
CA GLU A 155 -19.01 10.85 2.56
C GLU A 155 -19.53 12.19 3.11
N ILE A 156 -18.59 13.04 3.53
CA ILE A 156 -18.86 14.41 3.97
C ILE A 156 -17.99 15.34 3.16
N VAL A 157 -18.52 16.49 2.77
CA VAL A 157 -17.76 17.54 2.10
C VAL A 157 -17.17 18.48 3.16
N ASP A 158 -15.87 18.73 3.06
CA ASP A 158 -15.14 19.65 3.94
C ASP A 158 -15.76 21.06 3.91
N GLY A 159 -16.04 21.60 5.09
CA GLY A 159 -16.73 22.88 5.26
C GLY A 159 -18.26 22.73 5.32
N THR A 160 -18.81 21.53 5.47
CA THR A 160 -20.23 21.30 5.76
C THR A 160 -20.55 21.76 7.18
N ALA A 161 -19.68 21.43 8.16
CA ALA A 161 -19.76 21.96 9.50
C ALA A 161 -18.96 23.28 9.63
N ALA A 162 -19.03 23.89 10.84
CA ALA A 162 -18.36 25.15 11.10
C ALA A 162 -16.82 25.05 11.12
N SER A 163 -16.28 23.86 11.32
CA SER A 163 -14.83 23.61 11.41
C SER A 163 -14.48 22.17 11.06
N LEU A 164 -13.22 21.94 10.66
CA LEU A 164 -12.72 20.62 10.24
C LEU A 164 -12.86 19.55 11.32
N ASP A 165 -12.74 19.88 12.59
CA ASP A 165 -12.91 18.95 13.70
C ASP A 165 -14.36 18.44 13.80
N LEU A 166 -15.33 19.30 13.55
CA LEU A 166 -16.74 18.91 13.50
C LEU A 166 -17.04 18.05 12.26
N ASP A 167 -16.53 18.44 11.07
CA ASP A 167 -16.67 17.61 9.86
C ASP A 167 -16.10 16.20 10.07
N VAL A 168 -14.97 16.07 10.80
CA VAL A 168 -14.40 14.74 11.09
C VAL A 168 -15.22 14.02 12.17
N SER A 169 -15.79 14.71 13.13
CA SER A 169 -16.70 14.11 14.10
C SER A 169 -17.95 13.53 13.42
N ASP A 170 -18.54 14.29 12.50
CA ASP A 170 -19.69 13.82 11.71
C ASP A 170 -19.30 12.66 10.81
N LEU A 171 -18.07 12.67 10.24
CA LEU A 171 -17.53 11.56 9.48
C LEU A 171 -17.40 10.26 10.30
N MET A 172 -16.98 10.39 11.56
CA MET A 172 -16.94 9.24 12.49
C MET A 172 -18.34 8.72 12.78
N ALA A 173 -19.31 9.61 12.98
CA ALA A 173 -20.70 9.26 13.25
C ALA A 173 -21.29 8.37 12.13
N LEU A 174 -20.95 8.59 10.85
CA LEU A 174 -21.42 7.72 9.75
C LEU A 174 -21.01 6.25 9.93
N ILE A 175 -19.83 6.01 10.48
CA ILE A 175 -19.31 4.65 10.74
C ILE A 175 -19.93 4.08 12.03
N GLU A 176 -20.06 4.92 13.06
CA GLU A 176 -20.59 4.56 14.38
C GLU A 176 -22.09 4.24 14.31
N ASP A 177 -22.86 4.94 13.48
CA ASP A 177 -24.26 4.63 13.19
C ASP A 177 -24.43 3.22 12.57
N GLY A 178 -23.43 2.73 11.84
CA GLY A 178 -23.32 1.35 11.36
C GLY A 178 -22.92 0.35 12.45
N GLY A 179 -22.74 0.78 13.72
CA GLY A 179 -22.34 -0.07 14.84
C GLY A 179 -20.87 -0.48 14.81
N LEU A 180 -19.99 0.32 14.16
CA LEU A 180 -18.57 0.06 14.04
C LEU A 180 -17.77 1.22 14.64
N ASP A 181 -16.75 0.91 15.45
CA ASP A 181 -15.85 1.92 15.99
C ASP A 181 -14.78 2.30 14.95
N VAL A 182 -14.45 3.61 14.87
CA VAL A 182 -13.29 4.08 14.09
C VAL A 182 -12.02 3.73 14.85
N ASN A 183 -11.07 3.08 14.19
CA ASN A 183 -9.80 2.70 14.79
C ASN A 183 -8.57 3.31 14.09
N GLY A 184 -8.77 4.18 13.11
CA GLY A 184 -7.68 4.88 12.46
C GLY A 184 -8.12 5.79 11.32
N PHE A 185 -7.20 6.68 11.00
CA PHE A 185 -7.36 7.66 9.93
C PHE A 185 -6.20 7.58 8.95
N THR A 186 -6.47 7.87 7.68
CA THR A 186 -5.44 8.19 6.72
C THR A 186 -5.75 9.50 6.04
N ALA A 187 -4.73 10.31 5.80
CA ALA A 187 -4.92 11.66 5.29
C ALA A 187 -3.77 12.12 4.41
N HIS A 188 -4.04 13.12 3.59
CA HIS A 188 -3.01 13.85 2.89
C HIS A 188 -2.09 14.59 3.89
N TYR A 189 -0.79 14.59 3.61
CA TYR A 189 0.19 15.24 4.49
C TYR A 189 -0.09 16.72 4.77
N GLY A 190 -0.71 17.43 3.81
CA GLY A 190 -1.05 18.84 3.93
C GLY A 190 -2.10 19.16 5.00
N ILE A 191 -2.94 18.20 5.39
CA ILE A 191 -3.99 18.42 6.40
C ILE A 191 -3.41 18.75 7.79
N LYS A 192 -2.16 18.36 8.06
CA LYS A 192 -1.46 18.70 9.32
C LYS A 192 -1.48 20.20 9.64
N ASN A 193 -1.31 21.04 8.61
CA ASN A 193 -1.33 22.48 8.83
C ASN A 193 -2.73 22.97 9.21
N ARG A 194 -3.78 22.38 8.67
CA ARG A 194 -5.17 22.70 9.01
C ARG A 194 -5.47 22.28 10.44
N LEU A 195 -5.09 21.07 10.84
CA LEU A 195 -5.26 20.56 12.21
C LEU A 195 -4.54 21.45 13.26
N ARG A 196 -3.32 21.91 12.95
CA ARG A 196 -2.57 22.82 13.82
C ARG A 196 -3.22 24.22 13.96
N LYS A 197 -4.05 24.63 13.00
CA LYS A 197 -4.74 25.92 13.02
C LYS A 197 -6.07 25.88 13.77
N LEU A 198 -6.59 24.73 14.10
CA LEU A 198 -7.83 24.60 14.85
C LEU A 198 -7.70 25.19 16.25
N ARG A 199 -8.67 26.01 16.63
CA ARG A 199 -8.72 26.74 17.91
C ARG A 199 -10.09 26.55 18.54
N ASP A 200 -10.12 26.52 19.86
CA ASP A 200 -11.34 26.64 20.62
C ASP A 200 -11.88 28.09 20.62
N SER A 201 -13.05 28.32 21.23
CA SER A 201 -13.65 29.64 21.38
C SER A 201 -12.79 30.64 22.16
N ASN A 202 -11.82 30.15 22.94
CA ASN A 202 -10.87 30.93 23.72
C ASN A 202 -9.53 31.17 23.01
N GLY A 203 -9.37 30.67 21.77
CA GLY A 203 -8.16 30.80 20.97
C GLY A 203 -7.06 29.77 21.28
N ASN A 204 -7.32 28.78 22.16
CA ASN A 204 -6.36 27.71 22.44
C ASN A 204 -6.33 26.67 21.30
N GLN A 205 -5.18 26.06 21.09
CA GLN A 205 -5.07 24.95 20.11
C GLN A 205 -5.84 23.73 20.61
N LEU A 206 -6.71 23.18 19.76
CA LEU A 206 -7.46 21.96 20.08
C LEU A 206 -6.55 20.72 20.11
N PHE A 207 -5.58 20.65 19.20
CA PHE A 207 -4.69 19.49 19.04
C PHE A 207 -3.23 19.85 19.28
N VAL A 208 -2.86 20.22 20.51
CA VAL A 208 -1.51 20.67 20.86
C VAL A 208 -0.49 19.54 20.72
N ASN A 209 -0.86 18.31 21.09
CA ASN A 209 0.03 17.15 21.11
C ASN A 209 -0.32 16.07 20.06
N GLY A 210 -1.58 15.99 19.62
CA GLY A 210 -2.08 14.89 18.81
C GLY A 210 -1.51 14.83 17.40
N VAL A 211 -1.36 15.97 16.73
CA VAL A 211 -0.90 16.01 15.33
C VAL A 211 0.56 15.60 15.17
N ASP A 212 1.40 15.92 16.14
CA ASP A 212 2.80 15.52 16.14
C ASP A 212 3.00 14.09 16.67
N GLN A 213 2.09 13.61 17.51
CA GLN A 213 2.07 12.26 18.04
C GLN A 213 1.40 11.23 17.12
N LYS A 214 0.94 11.64 15.93
CA LYS A 214 0.20 10.80 14.98
C LYS A 214 -1.10 10.21 15.54
N GLU A 215 -1.74 10.91 16.44
CA GLU A 215 -3.04 10.55 16.99
C GLU A 215 -4.04 11.66 16.72
N PHE A 216 -5.26 11.28 16.37
CA PHE A 216 -6.38 12.18 16.15
C PHE A 216 -7.63 11.53 16.76
N TYR A 217 -8.33 12.26 17.64
CA TYR A 217 -9.39 11.67 18.45
C TYR A 217 -9.02 10.34 19.12
N ASN A 218 -7.80 10.27 19.68
CA ASN A 218 -7.25 9.09 20.34
C ASN A 218 -7.07 7.87 19.41
N ASN A 219 -7.19 8.05 18.08
CA ASN A 219 -6.97 7.03 17.07
C ASN A 219 -5.74 7.38 16.22
N PRO A 220 -4.97 6.39 15.75
CA PRO A 220 -3.80 6.64 14.91
C PRO A 220 -4.19 7.31 13.59
N ILE A 221 -3.42 8.32 13.19
CA ILE A 221 -3.54 8.96 11.88
C ILE A 221 -2.27 8.75 11.08
N GLU A 222 -2.41 8.16 9.89
CA GLU A 222 -1.32 7.96 8.97
C GLU A 222 -1.35 8.98 7.84
N PHE A 223 -0.23 9.71 7.68
CA PHE A 223 -0.10 10.73 6.65
C PHE A 223 0.63 10.19 5.44
N VAL A 224 -0.04 10.16 4.30
CA VAL A 224 0.55 9.72 3.04
C VAL A 224 1.48 10.80 2.49
N ARG A 225 2.78 10.48 2.38
CA ARG A 225 3.85 11.40 1.94
C ARG A 225 4.31 11.14 0.52
N ASN A 226 4.00 9.99 -0.01
CA ASN A 226 4.62 9.42 -1.21
C ASN A 226 4.01 9.90 -2.54
N GLY A 227 3.11 10.87 -2.50
CA GLY A 227 2.41 11.36 -3.71
C GLY A 227 1.38 10.38 -4.28
N ALA A 228 1.01 9.31 -3.54
CA ALA A 228 -0.09 8.41 -3.91
C ALA A 228 -1.47 8.99 -3.60
N TRP A 229 -1.53 10.04 -2.80
CA TRP A 229 -2.78 10.67 -2.38
C TRP A 229 -3.37 11.56 -3.46
N ASP A 230 -4.62 11.33 -3.80
CA ASP A 230 -5.39 12.17 -4.71
C ASP A 230 -6.23 13.20 -3.92
N LYS A 231 -5.75 14.44 -3.87
CA LYS A 231 -6.41 15.54 -3.14
C LYS A 231 -7.73 15.97 -3.75
N THR A 232 -7.97 15.63 -5.01
CA THR A 232 -9.24 16.00 -5.68
C THR A 232 -10.37 15.08 -5.26
N LYS A 233 -10.02 13.91 -4.71
CA LYS A 233 -10.98 12.89 -4.31
C LYS A 233 -11.22 12.84 -2.80
N ALA A 234 -10.18 13.04 -1.99
CA ALA A 234 -10.32 12.98 -0.55
C ALA A 234 -9.29 13.85 0.17
N GLU A 235 -9.67 14.43 1.30
CA GLU A 235 -8.80 15.09 2.26
C GLU A 235 -8.38 14.14 3.38
N LEU A 236 -9.33 13.35 3.90
CA LEU A 236 -9.13 12.37 4.96
C LEU A 236 -10.07 11.18 4.75
N ILE A 237 -9.62 10.01 5.17
CA ILE A 237 -10.43 8.79 5.22
C ILE A 237 -10.40 8.27 6.66
N ALA A 238 -11.57 8.08 7.24
CA ALA A 238 -11.78 7.43 8.51
C ALA A 238 -12.21 5.98 8.29
N GLY A 239 -11.87 5.08 9.20
CA GLY A 239 -12.35 3.71 9.06
C GLY A 239 -12.02 2.78 10.21
N ASN A 240 -12.70 1.65 10.19
CA ASN A 240 -12.32 0.47 10.94
C ASN A 240 -11.44 -0.44 10.07
N TRP A 241 -10.15 -0.25 10.16
CA TRP A 241 -9.15 -0.92 9.33
C TRP A 241 -9.03 -2.42 9.57
N ASN A 242 -9.66 -2.96 10.61
CA ASN A 242 -9.77 -4.41 10.82
C ASN A 242 -10.58 -5.08 9.71
N TYR A 243 -11.45 -4.34 9.03
CA TYR A 243 -12.24 -4.80 7.89
C TYR A 243 -11.56 -4.55 6.54
N SER A 244 -10.34 -4.01 6.54
CA SER A 244 -9.48 -3.91 5.36
C SER A 244 -8.45 -5.02 5.38
N LEU A 245 -8.54 -5.96 4.45
CA LEU A 245 -7.59 -7.07 4.34
C LEU A 245 -6.62 -6.85 3.21
N VAL A 246 -5.33 -7.03 3.52
CA VAL A 246 -4.26 -7.06 2.53
C VAL A 246 -3.63 -8.44 2.51
N GLY A 247 -3.73 -9.13 1.37
CA GLY A 247 -3.16 -10.46 1.18
C GLY A 247 -1.77 -10.39 0.58
N ILE A 248 -0.78 -10.99 1.22
CA ILE A 248 0.56 -11.13 0.64
C ILE A 248 0.76 -12.59 0.24
N ARG A 249 0.82 -12.86 -1.07
CA ARG A 249 1.05 -14.21 -1.59
C ARG A 249 2.52 -14.53 -1.76
N ALA A 250 3.26 -13.62 -2.39
CA ALA A 250 4.69 -13.72 -2.57
C ALA A 250 5.32 -12.41 -2.15
N GLY A 251 6.40 -12.50 -1.41
CA GLY A 251 7.26 -11.37 -1.14
C GLY A 251 7.85 -10.79 -2.43
N ILE A 252 8.79 -9.89 -2.30
CA ILE A 252 9.45 -9.32 -3.48
C ILE A 252 10.43 -10.35 -4.03
N GLU A 253 10.23 -10.74 -5.28
CA GLU A 253 11.10 -11.62 -6.06
C GLU A 253 11.90 -10.75 -7.02
N TYR A 254 13.21 -11.03 -7.13
CA TYR A 254 14.13 -10.36 -8.03
C TYR A 254 14.64 -11.29 -9.10
N GLU A 255 14.75 -10.76 -10.31
CA GLU A 255 15.31 -11.44 -11.45
C GLU A 255 16.23 -10.49 -12.21
N ILE A 256 17.43 -10.94 -12.55
CA ILE A 256 18.36 -10.20 -13.41
C ILE A 256 18.18 -10.65 -14.83
N LEU A 257 17.72 -9.75 -15.69
CA LEU A 257 17.51 -9.98 -17.11
C LEU A 257 18.77 -9.53 -17.87
N LYS A 258 19.36 -10.43 -18.66
CA LYS A 258 20.58 -10.16 -19.46
C LYS A 258 20.30 -10.09 -20.95
N GLU A 259 19.31 -10.82 -21.43
CA GLU A 259 19.04 -11.07 -22.86
C GLU A 259 17.60 -10.69 -23.25
N ALA A 260 16.96 -9.79 -22.48
CA ALA A 260 15.59 -9.37 -22.76
C ALA A 260 15.54 -8.13 -23.67
N THR A 261 14.50 -8.05 -24.50
CA THR A 261 14.13 -6.83 -25.22
C THR A 261 12.99 -6.14 -24.48
N LEU A 262 13.19 -4.88 -24.10
CA LEU A 262 12.21 -4.07 -23.35
C LEU A 262 11.43 -3.19 -24.31
N HIS A 263 10.24 -3.64 -24.71
CA HIS A 263 9.37 -2.90 -25.62
C HIS A 263 8.78 -1.61 -25.03
N THR A 264 8.81 -1.46 -23.71
CA THR A 264 8.33 -0.26 -23.00
C THR A 264 9.33 0.90 -23.01
N VAL A 265 10.56 0.64 -23.42
CA VAL A 265 11.62 1.64 -23.53
C VAL A 265 12.00 1.78 -25.01
N THR A 266 11.73 2.97 -25.56
CA THR A 266 12.08 3.29 -26.96
C THR A 266 13.37 4.09 -26.97
N MET A 267 14.33 3.65 -27.77
CA MET A 267 15.62 4.31 -27.96
C MET A 267 15.49 5.48 -28.94
N GLY A 268 16.54 6.30 -29.04
CA GLY A 268 16.58 7.46 -29.94
C GLY A 268 16.43 7.12 -31.43
N ASP A 269 16.67 5.86 -31.81
CA ASP A 269 16.47 5.30 -33.16
C ASP A 269 15.05 4.76 -33.40
N GLY A 270 14.16 4.90 -32.43
CA GLY A 270 12.78 4.43 -32.49
C GLY A 270 12.58 2.93 -32.24
N LYS A 271 13.65 2.19 -31.92
CA LYS A 271 13.57 0.75 -31.62
C LYS A 271 13.45 0.46 -30.12
N PRO A 272 12.90 -0.70 -29.74
CA PRO A 272 12.88 -1.14 -28.34
C PRO A 272 14.31 -1.40 -27.83
N LEU A 273 14.50 -1.21 -26.51
CA LEU A 273 15.77 -1.46 -25.86
C LEU A 273 16.09 -2.96 -25.82
N ALA A 274 17.12 -3.40 -26.55
CA ALA A 274 17.67 -4.74 -26.51
C ALA A 274 18.87 -4.80 -25.56
N LEU A 275 18.72 -5.46 -24.40
CA LEU A 275 19.73 -5.45 -23.34
C LEU A 275 21.09 -6.02 -23.79
N ALA A 276 21.06 -7.11 -24.57
CA ALA A 276 22.27 -7.78 -25.06
C ALA A 276 23.06 -6.93 -26.08
N GLU A 277 22.34 -6.25 -26.99
CA GLU A 277 22.96 -5.45 -28.04
C GLU A 277 23.61 -4.16 -27.51
N GLN A 278 23.12 -3.67 -26.36
CA GLN A 278 23.53 -2.38 -25.78
C GLN A 278 24.35 -2.56 -24.50
N ASP A 279 24.84 -3.77 -24.24
CA ASP A 279 25.62 -4.11 -23.05
C ASP A 279 24.98 -3.65 -21.74
N MET A 280 23.66 -3.89 -21.62
CA MET A 280 22.84 -3.55 -20.47
C MET A 280 22.32 -4.80 -19.77
N VAL A 281 21.96 -4.64 -18.51
CA VAL A 281 21.19 -5.61 -17.73
C VAL A 281 19.98 -4.93 -17.14
N ALA A 282 18.93 -5.66 -16.84
CA ALA A 282 17.78 -5.10 -16.15
C ALA A 282 17.48 -5.87 -14.88
N ILE A 283 17.14 -5.13 -13.84
CA ILE A 283 16.66 -5.67 -12.56
C ILE A 283 15.14 -5.65 -12.61
N LYS A 284 14.53 -6.82 -12.52
CA LYS A 284 13.09 -6.99 -12.43
C LYS A 284 12.74 -7.34 -10.99
N ALA A 285 11.91 -6.51 -10.37
CA ALA A 285 11.34 -6.77 -9.05
C ALA A 285 9.84 -7.02 -9.20
N THR A 286 9.32 -8.10 -8.61
CA THR A 286 7.90 -8.44 -8.65
C THR A 286 7.41 -8.88 -7.30
N MET A 287 6.14 -8.56 -6.97
CA MET A 287 5.43 -9.08 -5.81
C MET A 287 4.00 -9.44 -6.17
N ARG A 288 3.34 -10.23 -5.34
CA ARG A 288 1.92 -10.56 -5.50
C ARG A 288 1.15 -10.18 -4.25
N ILE A 289 0.21 -9.26 -4.42
CA ILE A 289 -0.59 -8.68 -3.35
C ILE A 289 -2.07 -8.73 -3.72
N GLY A 290 -2.93 -9.05 -2.74
CA GLY A 290 -4.39 -8.96 -2.82
C GLY A 290 -4.91 -7.88 -1.90
N PHE A 291 -6.06 -7.32 -2.21
CA PHE A 291 -6.75 -6.34 -1.40
C PHE A 291 -8.25 -6.63 -1.37
N LEU A 292 -8.85 -6.56 -0.17
CA LEU A 292 -10.27 -6.79 0.01
C LEU A 292 -10.81 -6.00 1.21
N PRO A 293 -11.60 -4.94 1.00
CA PRO A 293 -12.46 -4.39 2.04
C PRO A 293 -13.64 -5.34 2.26
N ILE A 294 -13.88 -5.74 3.52
CA ILE A 294 -14.85 -6.78 3.88
C ILE A 294 -16.25 -6.18 4.08
N LYS A 295 -16.31 -5.07 4.82
CA LYS A 295 -17.54 -4.35 5.12
C LYS A 295 -17.51 -2.97 4.50
N ASP A 296 -18.54 -2.65 3.75
CA ASP A 296 -18.64 -1.37 3.05
C ASP A 296 -18.88 -0.23 4.07
N GLU A 297 -19.66 -0.47 5.15
CA GLU A 297 -19.95 0.52 6.20
C GLU A 297 -18.75 0.86 7.11
N ALA A 298 -17.62 0.16 6.94
CA ALA A 298 -16.46 0.35 7.79
C ALA A 298 -15.61 1.58 7.44
N PHE A 299 -15.93 2.29 6.35
CA PHE A 299 -15.13 3.41 5.86
C PHE A 299 -15.98 4.61 5.51
N ALA A 300 -15.46 5.81 5.78
CA ALA A 300 -16.06 7.08 5.39
C ALA A 300 -14.98 8.05 4.90
N VAL A 301 -15.35 8.95 3.99
CA VAL A 301 -14.42 9.83 3.27
C VAL A 301 -14.80 11.30 3.47
N LEU A 302 -13.83 12.10 3.88
CA LEU A 302 -13.94 13.56 3.86
C LEU A 302 -13.50 14.05 2.48
N ARG A 303 -14.44 14.59 1.73
CA ARG A 303 -14.24 15.16 0.40
C ARG A 303 -13.66 16.58 0.48
N PRO A 304 -12.89 17.03 -0.49
CA PRO A 304 -12.41 18.40 -0.53
C PRO A 304 -13.56 19.39 -0.67
N SER A 305 -13.37 20.61 -0.16
CA SER A 305 -14.34 21.70 -0.29
C SER A 305 -14.67 21.96 -1.77
N GLY A 306 -15.98 22.05 -2.08
CA GLY A 306 -16.47 22.22 -3.46
C GLY A 306 -16.64 20.93 -4.25
N PHE A 307 -16.44 19.77 -3.64
CA PHE A 307 -16.80 18.49 -4.26
C PHE A 307 -18.32 18.38 -4.37
N VAL A 308 -18.82 17.95 -5.54
CA VAL A 308 -20.25 17.71 -5.75
C VAL A 308 -20.51 16.23 -5.59
N ILE A 309 -21.26 15.86 -4.57
CA ILE A 309 -21.75 14.50 -4.36
C ILE A 309 -22.72 14.18 -5.50
N SER A 310 -22.48 13.13 -6.25
CA SER A 310 -23.23 12.77 -7.46
C SER A 310 -24.36 11.79 -7.18
#